data_d8b4a504c011330a3b07a9eadeaddae6
#
_entry.id   d8b4a504c011330a3b07a9eadeaddae6
#
_cell.length_a   1.000
_cell.length_b   1.000
_cell.length_c   1.000
_cell.angle_alpha   90.00
_cell.angle_beta   90.00
_cell.angle_gamma   90.00
#
_symmetry.space_group_name_H-M   'P 1'
#
loop_
_entity.id
_entity.type
_entity.pdbx_description
1 polymer ?
#
loop_
_entity_poly.entity_id
_entity_poly.type
_entity_poly.pdbx_seq_one_letter_code
_entity_poly.pdbx_strand_id
1 'polypeptide(L)'
;MKRLPVTLLAFVGMFSPALASTQDIIGSWKHKTFYQKVVSSGEKRLPFGEKIVGRSVYTKEGTFCTMTTGADRKQSAGAPTDDERVALFKTMYAFCGTYRVDGQKMTYESDVAWAPNWTHQPGNVSWKLDGKTLTVESLPFKSQLDGVDVIVVLELEKE
;
A
#
# COMPACT_ATOMS: atom_id res chain seq x y z
N MET A 1 25.42 -49.88 43.02
CA MET A 1 25.64 -48.66 42.20
C MET A 1 24.35 -48.37 41.46
N LYS A 2 23.55 -47.40 41.99
CA LYS A 2 22.24 -47.00 41.43
C LYS A 2 22.49 -45.82 40.46
N ARG A 3 22.12 -46.02 39.17
CA ARG A 3 22.18 -44.93 38.16
C ARG A 3 20.86 -44.16 38.21
N LEU A 4 20.90 -42.83 38.48
CA LEU A 4 19.74 -41.94 38.35
C LEU A 4 19.54 -41.62 36.85
N PRO A 5 18.28 -41.57 36.37
CA PRO A 5 18.00 -41.08 35.02
C PRO A 5 18.03 -39.56 34.99
N VAL A 6 18.78 -39.01 34.05
CA VAL A 6 18.79 -37.56 33.71
C VAL A 6 17.59 -37.30 32.81
N THR A 7 16.59 -36.61 33.33
CA THR A 7 15.42 -36.15 32.56
C THR A 7 15.80 -34.86 31.82
N LEU A 8 15.92 -34.94 30.50
CA LEU A 8 16.16 -33.79 29.66
C LEU A 8 14.83 -33.04 29.45
N LEU A 9 14.65 -31.87 30.10
CA LEU A 9 13.53 -30.98 29.85
C LEU A 9 13.78 -30.27 28.49
N ALA A 10 13.00 -30.62 27.48
CA ALA A 10 12.96 -29.89 26.23
C ALA A 10 12.16 -28.59 26.41
N PHE A 11 12.85 -27.45 26.37
CA PHE A 11 12.23 -26.13 26.37
C PHE A 11 11.69 -25.84 24.96
N VAL A 12 10.38 -26.06 24.75
CA VAL A 12 9.70 -25.66 23.52
C VAL A 12 9.45 -24.16 23.64
N GLY A 13 10.32 -23.36 23.04
CA GLY A 13 10.12 -21.92 22.91
C GLY A 13 8.90 -21.62 22.03
N MET A 14 7.80 -21.16 22.63
CA MET A 14 6.67 -20.61 21.88
C MET A 14 7.09 -19.30 21.24
N PHE A 15 7.38 -19.33 19.92
CA PHE A 15 7.48 -18.13 19.10
C PHE A 15 6.06 -17.57 18.93
N SER A 16 5.65 -16.62 19.77
CA SER A 16 4.49 -15.79 19.48
C SER A 16 4.87 -14.83 18.35
N PRO A 17 4.14 -14.79 17.23
CA PRO A 17 4.37 -13.76 16.22
C PRO A 17 4.12 -12.39 16.86
N ALA A 18 5.12 -11.54 16.85
CA ALA A 18 4.98 -10.15 17.31
C ALA A 18 3.90 -9.49 16.45
N LEU A 19 2.87 -8.94 17.08
CA LEU A 19 1.86 -8.14 16.38
C LEU A 19 2.56 -6.88 15.85
N ALA A 20 2.45 -6.66 14.56
CA ALA A 20 3.00 -5.47 13.91
C ALA A 20 2.39 -4.21 14.53
N SER A 21 3.22 -3.22 14.81
CA SER A 21 2.86 -1.98 15.51
C SER A 21 2.90 -0.77 14.57
N THR A 22 2.28 0.34 14.96
CA THR A 22 2.35 1.61 14.22
C THR A 22 3.79 2.03 13.91
N GLN A 23 4.74 1.73 14.80
CA GLN A 23 6.17 2.08 14.62
C GLN A 23 6.78 1.39 13.39
N ASP A 24 6.27 0.22 13.00
CA ASP A 24 6.82 -0.58 11.92
C ASP A 24 6.59 0.04 10.55
N ILE A 25 5.49 0.80 10.36
CA ILE A 25 5.16 1.45 9.09
C ILE A 25 5.80 2.83 8.93
N ILE A 26 6.29 3.45 10.01
CA ILE A 26 6.93 4.78 9.95
C ILE A 26 8.19 4.72 9.07
N GLY A 27 8.30 5.69 8.18
CA GLY A 27 9.45 5.86 7.29
C GLY A 27 9.09 5.98 5.82
N SER A 28 10.08 5.79 4.97
CA SER A 28 9.98 5.89 3.51
C SER A 28 9.91 4.49 2.89
N TRP A 29 9.01 4.35 1.91
CA TRP A 29 8.68 3.09 1.27
C TRP A 29 8.66 3.25 -0.24
N LYS A 30 9.50 2.50 -0.94
CA LYS A 30 9.50 2.43 -2.40
C LYS A 30 8.40 1.51 -2.90
N HIS A 31 7.62 1.93 -3.89
CA HIS A 31 6.59 1.10 -4.48
C HIS A 31 7.19 0.04 -5.40
N LYS A 32 6.74 -1.21 -5.26
CA LYS A 32 7.20 -2.37 -6.03
C LYS A 32 6.13 -2.85 -7.01
N THR A 33 4.90 -3.05 -6.52
CA THR A 33 3.76 -3.45 -7.34
C THR A 33 2.52 -2.65 -6.97
N PHE A 34 1.70 -2.38 -7.98
CA PHE A 34 0.35 -1.82 -7.81
C PHE A 34 -0.59 -2.55 -8.76
N TYR A 35 -1.64 -3.13 -8.20
CA TYR A 35 -2.66 -3.75 -9.02
C TYR A 35 -4.05 -3.60 -8.40
N GLN A 36 -5.06 -3.72 -9.26
CA GLN A 36 -6.45 -3.87 -8.87
C GLN A 36 -6.86 -5.32 -9.02
N LYS A 37 -7.63 -5.82 -8.07
CA LYS A 37 -8.30 -7.11 -8.14
C LYS A 37 -9.79 -6.85 -8.27
N VAL A 38 -10.39 -7.29 -9.37
CA VAL A 38 -11.84 -7.19 -9.60
C VAL A 38 -12.56 -8.10 -8.61
N VAL A 39 -13.49 -7.54 -7.85
CA VAL A 39 -14.16 -8.29 -6.76
C VAL A 39 -14.97 -9.47 -7.30
N SER A 40 -15.69 -9.29 -8.41
CA SER A 40 -16.57 -10.31 -8.97
C SER A 40 -15.87 -11.47 -9.66
N SER A 41 -14.71 -11.23 -10.29
CA SER A 41 -14.00 -12.23 -11.10
C SER A 41 -12.66 -12.67 -10.51
N GLY A 42 -12.08 -11.88 -9.60
CA GLY A 42 -10.71 -12.05 -9.13
C GLY A 42 -9.64 -11.65 -10.16
N GLU A 43 -10.03 -11.11 -11.31
CA GLU A 43 -9.12 -10.65 -12.36
C GLU A 43 -8.15 -9.62 -11.82
N LYS A 44 -6.86 -9.79 -12.12
CA LYS A 44 -5.82 -8.82 -11.78
C LYS A 44 -5.66 -7.82 -12.92
N ARG A 45 -5.77 -6.53 -12.62
CA ARG A 45 -5.59 -5.40 -13.56
C ARG A 45 -4.41 -4.55 -13.15
N LEU A 46 -3.68 -4.04 -14.12
CA LEU A 46 -2.49 -3.22 -13.95
C LEU A 46 -2.73 -1.81 -14.54
N PRO A 47 -3.52 -0.94 -13.87
CA PRO A 47 -3.95 0.33 -14.46
C PRO A 47 -2.79 1.29 -14.77
N PHE A 48 -1.62 1.09 -14.14
CA PHE A 48 -0.42 1.90 -14.38
C PHE A 48 0.66 1.14 -15.17
N GLY A 49 0.32 -0.04 -15.73
CA GLY A 49 1.27 -0.92 -16.41
C GLY A 49 1.97 -1.88 -15.45
N GLU A 50 2.85 -2.71 -16.00
CA GLU A 50 3.59 -3.71 -15.23
C GLU A 50 4.65 -3.11 -14.32
N LYS A 51 5.23 -2.00 -14.74
CA LYS A 51 6.27 -1.27 -14.00
C LYS A 51 5.72 0.03 -13.46
N ILE A 52 5.94 0.27 -12.20
CA ILE A 52 5.54 1.51 -11.52
C ILE A 52 6.74 2.19 -10.88
N VAL A 53 6.61 3.49 -10.66
CA VAL A 53 7.51 4.30 -9.84
C VAL A 53 6.67 5.02 -8.80
N GLY A 54 7.05 4.93 -7.55
CA GLY A 54 6.29 5.57 -6.49
C GLY A 54 6.97 5.49 -5.14
N ARG A 55 6.42 6.27 -4.23
CA ARG A 55 6.87 6.33 -2.84
C ARG A 55 5.71 6.64 -1.92
N SER A 56 5.72 6.03 -0.73
CA SER A 56 4.91 6.42 0.41
C SER A 56 5.82 6.82 1.56
N VAL A 57 5.42 7.84 2.30
CA VAL A 57 6.10 8.26 3.53
C VAL A 57 5.04 8.32 4.63
N TYR A 58 5.33 7.67 5.75
CA TYR A 58 4.51 7.69 6.95
C TYR A 58 5.32 8.31 8.08
N THR A 59 4.78 9.32 8.77
CA THR A 59 5.46 10.01 9.87
C THR A 59 4.93 9.56 11.23
N LYS A 60 5.72 9.76 12.26
CA LYS A 60 5.32 9.46 13.65
C LYS A 60 4.18 10.36 14.16
N GLU A 61 4.00 11.52 13.53
CA GLU A 61 2.94 12.49 13.84
C GLU A 61 1.59 12.07 13.27
N GLY A 62 1.52 10.94 12.54
CA GLY A 62 0.28 10.43 11.95
C GLY A 62 -0.09 11.10 10.62
N THR A 63 0.89 11.65 9.91
CA THR A 63 0.72 12.16 8.54
C THR A 63 1.35 11.23 7.53
N PHE A 64 0.83 11.22 6.30
CA PHE A 64 1.38 10.44 5.21
C PHE A 64 1.26 11.17 3.88
N CYS A 65 2.15 10.81 2.95
CA CYS A 65 2.01 11.12 1.54
C CYS A 65 2.33 9.88 0.72
N THR A 66 1.57 9.69 -0.36
CA THR A 66 1.79 8.59 -1.31
C THR A 66 1.64 9.09 -2.73
N MET A 67 2.51 8.62 -3.62
CA MET A 67 2.42 8.89 -5.04
C MET A 67 2.90 7.67 -5.82
N THR A 68 2.11 7.27 -6.83
CA THR A 68 2.47 6.22 -7.78
C THR A 68 2.21 6.68 -9.20
N THR A 69 3.12 6.34 -10.09
CA THR A 69 2.97 6.55 -11.53
C THR A 69 3.38 5.30 -12.30
N GLY A 70 2.85 5.09 -13.49
CA GLY A 70 3.42 4.15 -14.43
C GLY A 70 4.86 4.54 -14.77
N ALA A 71 5.76 3.57 -14.92
CA ALA A 71 7.17 3.83 -15.24
C ALA A 71 7.38 4.21 -16.71
N ASP A 72 6.50 3.72 -17.60
CA ASP A 72 6.62 3.89 -19.04
C ASP A 72 5.92 5.17 -19.57
N ARG A 73 5.67 6.15 -18.69
CA ARG A 73 5.07 7.44 -19.06
C ARG A 73 6.00 8.20 -19.98
N LYS A 74 5.48 8.57 -21.16
CA LYS A 74 6.26 9.33 -22.16
C LYS A 74 6.31 10.80 -21.77
N GLN A 75 7.47 11.40 -21.92
CA GLN A 75 7.63 12.85 -21.84
C GLN A 75 7.18 13.47 -23.16
N SER A 76 6.35 14.51 -23.11
CA SER A 76 5.97 15.28 -24.29
C SER A 76 7.18 16.03 -24.86
N ALA A 77 7.26 16.14 -26.19
CA ALA A 77 8.35 16.86 -26.86
C ALA A 77 8.31 18.38 -26.63
N GLY A 78 7.16 18.89 -26.19
CA GLY A 78 6.91 20.30 -25.85
C GLY A 78 5.81 20.40 -24.79
N ALA A 79 4.96 21.41 -24.88
CA ALA A 79 3.77 21.48 -24.02
C ALA A 79 2.85 20.29 -24.33
N PRO A 80 2.42 19.51 -23.31
CA PRO A 80 1.58 18.34 -23.54
C PRO A 80 0.23 18.75 -24.14
N THR A 81 -0.27 17.96 -25.07
CA THR A 81 -1.63 18.05 -25.61
C THR A 81 -2.65 17.64 -24.54
N ASP A 82 -3.94 17.89 -24.78
CA ASP A 82 -4.99 17.48 -23.83
C ASP A 82 -5.11 15.96 -23.71
N ASP A 83 -4.94 15.21 -24.81
CA ASP A 83 -4.92 13.75 -24.78
C ASP A 83 -3.73 13.21 -23.96
N GLU A 84 -2.55 13.82 -24.11
CA GLU A 84 -1.39 13.47 -23.29
C GLU A 84 -1.63 13.79 -21.81
N ARG A 85 -2.24 14.94 -21.47
CA ARG A 85 -2.61 15.28 -20.09
C ARG A 85 -3.58 14.25 -19.50
N VAL A 86 -4.60 13.86 -20.27
CA VAL A 86 -5.56 12.82 -19.86
C VAL A 86 -4.84 11.48 -19.61
N ALA A 87 -3.95 11.06 -20.52
CA ALA A 87 -3.18 9.83 -20.36
C ALA A 87 -2.27 9.88 -19.12
N LEU A 88 -1.58 11.00 -18.90
CA LEU A 88 -0.75 11.22 -17.73
C LEU A 88 -1.56 11.21 -16.44
N PHE A 89 -2.72 11.84 -16.39
CA PHE A 89 -3.61 11.87 -15.24
C PHE A 89 -4.13 10.47 -14.88
N LYS A 90 -4.52 9.67 -15.89
CA LYS A 90 -5.04 8.31 -15.70
C LYS A 90 -4.00 7.28 -15.25
N THR A 91 -2.71 7.58 -15.43
CA THR A 91 -1.60 6.67 -15.09
C THR A 91 -0.86 7.08 -13.83
N MET A 92 -1.54 7.75 -12.92
CA MET A 92 -1.01 8.13 -11.61
C MET A 92 -2.10 8.22 -10.55
N TYR A 93 -1.67 8.17 -9.31
CA TYR A 93 -2.39 8.78 -8.18
C TYR A 93 -1.38 9.45 -7.23
N ALA A 94 -1.85 10.46 -6.51
CA ALA A 94 -1.09 11.12 -5.45
C ALA A 94 -2.04 11.71 -4.43
N PHE A 95 -1.79 11.48 -3.16
CA PHE A 95 -2.53 12.11 -2.08
C PHE A 95 -1.74 12.08 -0.77
N CYS A 96 -2.00 13.07 0.07
CA CYS A 96 -1.47 13.17 1.42
C CYS A 96 -2.62 13.35 2.40
N GLY A 97 -2.34 13.17 3.69
CA GLY A 97 -3.31 13.34 4.75
C GLY A 97 -2.84 12.79 6.09
N THR A 98 -3.79 12.46 6.92
CA THR A 98 -3.54 11.85 8.23
C THR A 98 -3.89 10.37 8.22
N TYR A 99 -3.25 9.59 9.10
CA TYR A 99 -3.53 8.17 9.26
C TYR A 99 -3.54 7.74 10.73
N ARG A 100 -4.23 6.64 11.00
CA ARG A 100 -4.21 5.94 12.29
C ARG A 100 -4.14 4.45 12.05
N VAL A 101 -3.43 3.75 12.93
CA VAL A 101 -3.27 2.30 12.88
C VAL A 101 -3.89 1.66 14.11
N ASP A 102 -4.66 0.61 13.88
CA ASP A 102 -5.20 -0.29 14.91
C ASP A 102 -4.96 -1.74 14.47
N GLY A 103 -3.94 -2.36 15.06
CA GLY A 103 -3.47 -3.68 14.63
C GLY A 103 -3.09 -3.69 13.14
N GLN A 104 -3.71 -4.58 12.36
CA GLN A 104 -3.48 -4.68 10.91
C GLN A 104 -4.43 -3.79 10.07
N LYS A 105 -5.19 -2.92 10.71
CA LYS A 105 -6.06 -1.95 10.03
C LYS A 105 -5.41 -0.56 10.07
N MET A 106 -5.55 0.16 8.98
CA MET A 106 -5.18 1.56 8.89
C MET A 106 -6.37 2.34 8.35
N THR A 107 -6.75 3.38 9.04
CA THR A 107 -7.69 4.39 8.55
C THR A 107 -6.91 5.63 8.17
N TYR A 108 -7.30 6.27 7.09
CA TYR A 108 -6.70 7.54 6.67
C TYR A 108 -7.77 8.50 6.18
N GLU A 109 -7.44 9.78 6.21
CA GLU A 109 -8.22 10.85 5.59
C GLU A 109 -7.26 11.69 4.76
N SER A 110 -7.54 11.81 3.46
CA SER A 110 -6.75 12.64 2.56
C SER A 110 -7.22 14.09 2.64
N ASP A 111 -6.31 15.02 2.89
CA ASP A 111 -6.55 16.46 2.90
C ASP A 111 -6.19 17.13 1.57
N VAL A 112 -5.32 16.50 0.78
CA VAL A 112 -4.97 16.90 -0.58
C VAL A 112 -4.82 15.67 -1.46
N ALA A 113 -5.37 15.72 -2.68
CA ALA A 113 -5.29 14.62 -3.65
C ALA A 113 -5.20 15.13 -5.09
N TRP A 114 -4.61 14.30 -5.97
CA TRP A 114 -4.52 14.60 -7.41
C TRP A 114 -5.90 14.71 -8.09
N ALA A 115 -6.92 14.03 -7.56
CA ALA A 115 -8.31 14.10 -8.01
C ALA A 115 -9.19 14.63 -6.90
N PRO A 116 -10.00 15.68 -7.12
CA PRO A 116 -10.77 16.36 -6.08
C PRO A 116 -11.71 15.45 -5.29
N ASN A 117 -12.28 14.43 -5.94
CA ASN A 117 -13.17 13.45 -5.30
C ASN A 117 -12.46 12.51 -4.31
N TRP A 118 -11.14 12.58 -4.19
CA TRP A 118 -10.35 11.87 -3.17
C TRP A 118 -9.99 12.76 -1.97
N THR A 119 -10.24 14.07 -2.07
CA THR A 119 -9.99 15.01 -0.96
C THR A 119 -11.10 14.89 0.07
N HIS A 120 -10.73 14.89 1.36
CA HIS A 120 -11.62 14.69 2.50
C HIS A 120 -12.42 13.38 2.48
N GLN A 121 -11.85 12.36 1.84
CA GLN A 121 -12.45 11.04 1.84
C GLN A 121 -11.71 10.14 2.85
N PRO A 122 -12.46 9.51 3.78
CA PRO A 122 -11.88 8.48 4.64
C PRO A 122 -11.59 7.23 3.84
N GLY A 123 -10.42 6.66 4.04
CA GLY A 123 -10.04 5.37 3.49
C GLY A 123 -9.76 4.36 4.58
N ASN A 124 -10.05 3.10 4.28
CA ASN A 124 -9.75 1.98 5.16
C ASN A 124 -8.96 0.94 4.38
N VAL A 125 -7.84 0.55 4.92
CA VAL A 125 -6.98 -0.47 4.35
C VAL A 125 -6.54 -1.47 5.42
N SER A 126 -6.28 -2.69 5.01
CA SER A 126 -5.48 -3.63 5.80
C SER A 126 -4.02 -3.51 5.39
N TRP A 127 -3.12 -3.84 6.32
CA TRP A 127 -1.70 -3.88 6.03
C TRP A 127 -1.02 -5.07 6.68
N LYS A 128 0.06 -5.53 6.07
CA LYS A 128 0.90 -6.61 6.56
C LYS A 128 2.35 -6.26 6.28
N LEU A 129 3.20 -6.42 7.28
CA LEU A 129 4.65 -6.31 7.15
C LEU A 129 5.28 -7.71 7.18
N ASP A 130 6.09 -8.02 6.19
CA ASP A 130 6.89 -9.24 6.11
C ASP A 130 8.35 -8.86 5.78
N GLY A 131 9.21 -8.89 6.80
CA GLY A 131 10.57 -8.38 6.70
C GLY A 131 10.60 -6.90 6.31
N LYS A 132 11.06 -6.60 5.09
CA LYS A 132 11.10 -5.24 4.53
C LYS A 132 9.94 -4.92 3.59
N THR A 133 9.00 -5.87 3.39
CA THR A 133 7.88 -5.71 2.46
C THR A 133 6.60 -5.36 3.23
N LEU A 134 6.06 -4.18 2.96
CA LEU A 134 4.76 -3.73 3.43
C LEU A 134 3.73 -3.93 2.32
N THR A 135 2.72 -4.76 2.57
CA THR A 135 1.57 -4.92 1.68
C THR A 135 0.41 -4.13 2.26
N VAL A 136 -0.20 -3.27 1.45
CA VAL A 136 -1.39 -2.48 1.79
C VAL A 136 -2.52 -2.89 0.85
N GLU A 137 -3.68 -3.22 1.41
CA GLU A 137 -4.85 -3.68 0.66
C GLU A 137 -6.09 -2.86 1.05
N SER A 138 -6.76 -2.27 0.05
CA SER A 138 -7.97 -1.49 0.28
C SER A 138 -9.18 -2.39 0.57
N LEU A 139 -10.22 -1.82 1.19
CA LEU A 139 -11.55 -2.39 1.10
C LEU A 139 -12.07 -2.28 -0.35
N PRO A 140 -13.10 -3.06 -0.74
CA PRO A 140 -13.73 -2.91 -2.03
C PRO A 140 -14.29 -1.50 -2.25
N PHE A 141 -14.03 -0.92 -3.42
CA PHE A 141 -14.58 0.37 -3.83
C PHE A 141 -14.77 0.41 -5.35
N LYS A 142 -15.55 1.38 -5.83
CA LYS A 142 -15.76 1.56 -7.27
C LYS A 142 -14.55 2.23 -7.91
N SER A 143 -13.94 1.52 -8.86
CA SER A 143 -12.85 2.05 -9.68
C SER A 143 -13.32 3.30 -10.44
N GLN A 144 -12.54 4.36 -10.38
CA GLN A 144 -12.82 5.58 -11.13
C GLN A 144 -12.57 5.45 -12.63
N LEU A 145 -11.93 4.37 -13.07
CA LEU A 145 -11.65 4.13 -14.48
C LEU A 145 -12.89 3.63 -15.23
N ASP A 146 -13.69 2.78 -14.59
CA ASP A 146 -14.79 2.06 -15.24
C ASP A 146 -15.98 1.73 -14.33
N GLY A 147 -15.96 2.15 -13.06
CA GLY A 147 -17.03 1.92 -12.10
C GLY A 147 -17.15 0.48 -11.56
N VAL A 148 -16.22 -0.41 -11.90
CA VAL A 148 -16.20 -1.79 -11.42
C VAL A 148 -15.70 -1.84 -9.96
N ASP A 149 -16.28 -2.75 -9.16
CA ASP A 149 -15.81 -2.96 -7.78
C ASP A 149 -14.45 -3.66 -7.76
N VAL A 150 -13.47 -2.98 -7.16
CA VAL A 150 -12.09 -3.45 -7.09
C VAL A 150 -11.52 -3.34 -5.69
N ILE A 151 -10.50 -4.13 -5.42
CA ILE A 151 -9.58 -4.01 -4.29
C ILE A 151 -8.23 -3.58 -4.86
N VAL A 152 -7.63 -2.53 -4.33
CA VAL A 152 -6.25 -2.14 -4.66
C VAL A 152 -5.29 -2.86 -3.74
N VAL A 153 -4.24 -3.42 -4.32
CA VAL A 153 -3.10 -3.99 -3.59
C VAL A 153 -1.84 -3.25 -4.00
N LEU A 154 -1.11 -2.76 -2.99
CA LEU A 154 0.15 -2.05 -3.14
C LEU A 154 1.21 -2.75 -2.30
N GLU A 155 2.28 -3.20 -2.93
CA GLU A 155 3.46 -3.73 -2.25
C GLU A 155 4.58 -2.70 -2.26
N LEU A 156 5.19 -2.51 -1.10
CA LEU A 156 6.17 -1.49 -0.81
C LEU A 156 7.41 -2.13 -0.17
N GLU A 157 8.58 -1.59 -0.45
CA GLU A 157 9.84 -2.01 0.16
C GLU A 157 10.42 -0.87 0.99
N LYS A 158 10.82 -1.16 2.23
CA LYS A 158 11.43 -0.18 3.14
C LYS A 158 12.76 0.32 2.58
N GLU A 159 12.95 1.64 2.56
CA GLU A 159 14.20 2.29 2.18
C GLU A 159 15.20 2.45 3.34
#